data_128de4f3ef02ca20c0c594a3f04d2723
#
_entry.id   128de4f3ef02ca20c0c594a3f04d2723
#
_cell.length_a   1.000
_cell.length_b   1.000
_cell.length_c   1.000
_cell.angle_alpha   90.00
_cell.angle_beta   90.00
_cell.angle_gamma   90.00
#
_symmetry.space_group_name_H-M   'P 1'
#
loop_
_entity.id
_entity.type
_entity.pdbx_description
1 polymer ?
#
loop_
_entity_poly.entity_id
_entity_poly.type
_entity_poly.pdbx_seq_one_letter_code
_entity_poly.pdbx_strand_id
1 'polypeptide(L)'
;LGIENPSLQDRIATEGWGAKFLSFRRSEGHWGQRFYQPKWISSHYTLLDLKHLAISPDNQAIRQSILQVIDTLKGSDGGISPFGAEQKCDVCLNGMFLNYASYFGMKEDNLKSIIDFLLTERMKDGGFNCHSNTIGATHSSVHSTISVLEGILEFTKSGYTYRREDLQNAEKESIEFLLQHNLYKSHKTGEIINKKIVMLSYPSRWKYDILRALDYLQNAGVRYDPRMQDALDLLKKKRLKDGRWPVQAKHPGQTHFDMEQAGDASRWNTLRALRVLQRFDD
;
A
#
# COMPACT_ATOMS: atom_id res chain seq x y z
N LEU A 1 2.72 4.70 17.62
CA LEU A 1 3.10 4.98 19.00
C LEU A 1 3.33 6.49 19.23
N GLY A 2 3.18 7.33 18.22
CA GLY A 2 3.10 8.78 18.33
C GLY A 2 4.41 9.51 18.68
N ILE A 3 5.56 8.84 18.60
CA ILE A 3 6.86 9.48 18.83
C ILE A 3 7.45 9.90 17.48
N GLU A 4 7.55 11.19 17.25
CA GLU A 4 8.28 11.74 16.12
C GLU A 4 9.77 11.88 16.43
N ASN A 5 10.62 11.51 15.49
CA ASN A 5 12.07 11.63 15.59
C ASN A 5 12.69 12.07 14.26
N PRO A 6 12.68 13.38 13.95
CA PRO A 6 13.20 13.90 12.69
C PRO A 6 14.68 13.52 12.44
N SER A 7 15.51 13.54 13.48
CA SER A 7 16.92 13.18 13.33
C SER A 7 17.14 11.72 12.94
N LEU A 8 16.26 10.83 13.39
CA LEU A 8 16.28 9.43 12.96
C LEU A 8 15.78 9.29 11.51
N GLN A 9 14.80 10.08 11.13
CA GLN A 9 14.27 10.10 9.76
C GLN A 9 15.35 10.53 8.75
N ASP A 10 16.14 11.55 9.07
CA ASP A 10 17.23 12.01 8.21
C ASP A 10 18.32 10.94 8.02
N ARG A 11 18.58 10.14 9.05
CA ARG A 11 19.56 9.05 8.99
C ARG A 11 19.14 7.90 8.07
N ILE A 12 17.85 7.71 7.79
CA ILE A 12 17.34 6.64 6.91
C ILE A 12 17.95 6.70 5.52
N ALA A 13 18.29 7.90 5.03
CA ALA A 13 18.93 8.08 3.71
C ALA A 13 20.39 7.64 3.68
N THR A 14 21.06 7.64 4.81
CA THR A 14 22.52 7.37 4.92
C THR A 14 22.84 6.08 5.65
N GLU A 15 21.88 5.47 6.32
CA GLU A 15 22.08 4.28 7.14
C GLU A 15 21.03 3.18 6.86
N GLY A 16 21.38 1.94 7.20
CA GLY A 16 20.45 0.81 7.20
C GLY A 16 19.82 0.48 5.85
N TRP A 17 18.55 0.11 5.87
CA TRP A 17 17.84 -0.33 4.66
C TRP A 17 17.54 0.80 3.67
N GLY A 18 17.29 2.02 4.16
CA GLY A 18 17.04 3.16 3.28
C GLY A 18 18.26 3.49 2.44
N ALA A 19 19.43 3.64 3.06
CA ALA A 19 20.70 3.83 2.35
C ALA A 19 20.98 2.68 1.36
N LYS A 20 20.70 1.45 1.78
CA LYS A 20 20.89 0.28 0.92
C LYS A 20 19.96 0.29 -0.29
N PHE A 21 18.69 0.68 -0.14
CA PHE A 21 17.81 0.88 -1.28
C PHE A 21 18.30 1.99 -2.22
N LEU A 22 18.75 3.12 -1.68
CA LEU A 22 19.27 4.23 -2.46
C LEU A 22 20.54 3.84 -3.24
N SER A 23 21.41 2.99 -2.69
CA SER A 23 22.62 2.52 -3.37
C SER A 23 22.35 1.66 -4.62
N PHE A 24 21.15 1.10 -4.76
CA PHE A 24 20.73 0.37 -5.97
C PHE A 24 20.10 1.28 -7.04
N ARG A 25 19.95 2.59 -6.76
CA ARG A 25 19.45 3.55 -7.75
C ARG A 25 20.49 3.73 -8.85
N ARG A 26 20.06 3.57 -10.09
CA ARG A 26 20.90 3.73 -11.27
C ARG A 26 21.15 5.22 -11.57
N SER A 27 22.20 5.50 -12.34
CA SER A 27 22.52 6.87 -12.81
C SER A 27 21.37 7.52 -13.56
N GLU A 28 20.59 6.70 -14.30
CA GLU A 28 19.42 7.13 -15.08
C GLU A 28 18.20 7.46 -14.21
N GLY A 29 18.28 7.30 -12.90
CA GLY A 29 17.24 7.72 -11.96
C GLY A 29 16.18 6.68 -11.62
N HIS A 30 16.42 5.40 -11.87
CA HIS A 30 15.48 4.32 -11.62
C HIS A 30 16.12 3.14 -10.91
N TRP A 31 15.28 2.18 -10.45
CA TRP A 31 15.69 0.88 -9.93
C TRP A 31 15.21 -0.25 -10.85
N GLY A 32 15.89 -1.40 -10.79
CA GLY A 32 15.60 -2.53 -11.65
C GLY A 32 15.93 -2.27 -13.11
N GLN A 33 15.17 -2.88 -14.01
CA GLN A 33 15.33 -2.71 -15.46
C GLN A 33 14.31 -1.73 -16.05
N ARG A 34 13.11 -1.71 -15.48
CA ARG A 34 11.98 -0.85 -15.87
C ARG A 34 11.20 -0.44 -14.64
N PHE A 35 10.28 0.51 -14.79
CA PHE A 35 9.45 1.02 -13.71
C PHE A 35 8.75 -0.09 -12.87
N TYR A 36 8.31 -1.18 -13.52
CA TYR A 36 7.56 -2.27 -12.87
C TYR A 36 8.24 -3.65 -12.97
N GLN A 37 9.41 -3.75 -13.58
CA GLN A 37 10.13 -5.01 -13.79
C GLN A 37 11.62 -4.92 -13.49
N PRO A 38 12.27 -5.98 -12.99
CA PRO A 38 11.67 -7.13 -12.30
C PRO A 38 10.89 -6.69 -11.06
N LYS A 39 9.80 -7.38 -10.74
CA LYS A 39 8.72 -6.87 -9.90
C LYS A 39 9.19 -6.23 -8.60
N TRP A 40 9.91 -6.95 -7.71
CA TRP A 40 10.23 -6.45 -6.37
C TRP A 40 11.49 -5.57 -6.27
N ILE A 41 12.28 -5.48 -7.33
CA ILE A 41 13.45 -4.58 -7.43
C ILE A 41 13.20 -3.39 -8.36
N SER A 42 12.00 -3.27 -8.90
CA SER A 42 11.62 -2.16 -9.78
C SER A 42 11.47 -0.85 -9.03
N SER A 43 11.49 0.26 -9.76
CA SER A 43 11.27 1.60 -9.17
C SER A 43 9.98 1.67 -8.38
N HIS A 44 8.88 1.10 -8.90
CA HIS A 44 7.57 1.13 -8.25
C HIS A 44 7.60 0.56 -6.82
N TYR A 45 8.14 -0.65 -6.64
CA TYR A 45 8.18 -1.30 -5.33
C TYR A 45 9.27 -0.75 -4.43
N THR A 46 10.40 -0.30 -4.99
CA THR A 46 11.45 0.34 -4.20
C THR A 46 11.00 1.68 -3.63
N LEU A 47 10.28 2.49 -4.41
CA LEU A 47 9.69 3.75 -3.94
C LEU A 47 8.66 3.51 -2.83
N LEU A 48 7.83 2.49 -2.98
CA LEU A 48 6.87 2.09 -1.95
C LEU A 48 7.57 1.62 -0.66
N ASP A 49 8.64 0.82 -0.78
CA ASP A 49 9.42 0.36 0.38
C ASP A 49 10.12 1.53 1.09
N LEU A 50 10.71 2.48 0.34
CA LEU A 50 11.33 3.69 0.90
C LEU A 50 10.31 4.56 1.65
N LYS A 51 9.10 4.70 1.12
CA LYS A 51 8.00 5.37 1.82
C LYS A 51 7.63 4.64 3.12
N HIS A 52 7.50 3.31 3.08
CA HIS A 52 7.18 2.52 4.27
C HIS A 52 8.29 2.58 5.34
N LEU A 53 9.54 2.80 4.94
CA LEU A 53 10.64 3.08 5.85
C LEU A 53 10.60 4.49 6.44
N ALA A 54 9.66 5.32 6.01
CA ALA A 54 9.52 6.73 6.41
C ALA A 54 10.77 7.58 6.11
N ILE A 55 11.47 7.31 4.99
CA ILE A 55 12.58 8.17 4.55
C ILE A 55 12.07 9.59 4.32
N SER A 56 12.93 10.60 4.54
CA SER A 56 12.54 12.00 4.39
C SER A 56 11.80 12.25 3.06
N PRO A 57 10.59 12.84 3.09
CA PRO A 57 9.82 13.13 1.90
C PRO A 57 10.52 14.14 0.98
N ASP A 58 11.48 14.90 1.49
CA ASP A 58 12.25 15.89 0.75
C ASP A 58 13.46 15.34 -0.01
N ASN A 59 13.65 14.01 -0.02
CA ASN A 59 14.76 13.38 -0.75
C ASN A 59 14.65 13.64 -2.25
N GLN A 60 15.58 14.48 -2.77
CA GLN A 60 15.56 14.95 -4.13
C GLN A 60 15.74 13.84 -5.18
N ALA A 61 16.56 12.84 -4.90
CA ALA A 61 16.78 11.71 -5.80
C ALA A 61 15.50 10.88 -6.00
N ILE A 62 14.73 10.70 -4.93
CA ILE A 62 13.43 10.00 -4.97
C ILE A 62 12.40 10.82 -5.73
N ARG A 63 12.28 12.13 -5.43
CA ARG A 63 11.37 13.05 -6.13
C ARG A 63 11.64 13.07 -7.63
N GLN A 64 12.90 13.15 -8.03
CA GLN A 64 13.30 13.10 -9.44
C GLN A 64 12.86 11.79 -10.12
N SER A 65 13.03 10.65 -9.45
CA SER A 65 12.58 9.36 -9.99
C SER A 65 11.06 9.30 -10.18
N ILE A 66 10.28 9.89 -9.27
CA ILE A 66 8.82 9.94 -9.40
C ILE A 66 8.39 10.86 -10.54
N LEU A 67 9.00 12.04 -10.67
CA LEU A 67 8.74 12.98 -11.78
C LEU A 67 9.02 12.33 -13.13
N GLN A 68 10.13 11.63 -13.26
CA GLN A 68 10.46 10.89 -14.48
C GLN A 68 9.36 9.88 -14.86
N VAL A 69 8.78 9.19 -13.89
CA VAL A 69 7.65 8.26 -14.12
C VAL A 69 6.41 9.01 -14.60
N ILE A 70 6.07 10.13 -13.96
CA ILE A 70 4.92 10.95 -14.35
C ILE A 70 5.08 11.46 -15.80
N ASP A 71 6.26 11.90 -16.17
CA ASP A 71 6.54 12.49 -17.48
C ASP A 71 6.56 11.46 -18.60
N THR A 72 6.97 10.21 -18.30
CA THR A 72 7.23 9.19 -19.34
C THR A 72 6.22 8.05 -19.42
N LEU A 73 5.42 7.82 -18.37
CA LEU A 73 4.56 6.65 -18.29
C LEU A 73 3.06 6.98 -18.07
N LYS A 74 2.64 8.20 -18.42
CA LYS A 74 1.23 8.57 -18.38
C LYS A 74 0.45 7.77 -19.42
N GLY A 75 -0.58 7.04 -18.97
CA GLY A 75 -1.49 6.33 -19.84
C GLY A 75 -2.56 7.24 -20.46
N SER A 76 -3.18 6.80 -21.55
CA SER A 76 -4.26 7.52 -22.22
C SER A 76 -5.53 7.64 -21.37
N ASP A 77 -5.71 6.77 -20.37
CA ASP A 77 -6.81 6.81 -19.41
C ASP A 77 -6.50 7.67 -18.17
N GLY A 78 -5.34 8.33 -18.12
CA GLY A 78 -4.94 9.27 -17.07
C GLY A 78 -4.13 8.66 -15.93
N GLY A 79 -4.05 7.34 -15.81
CA GLY A 79 -3.21 6.65 -14.85
C GLY A 79 -1.75 6.57 -15.26
N ILE A 80 -0.95 5.87 -14.46
CA ILE A 80 0.43 5.46 -14.80
C ILE A 80 0.38 4.05 -15.39
N SER A 81 0.91 3.87 -16.61
CA SER A 81 0.98 2.59 -17.31
C SER A 81 2.42 2.14 -17.54
N PRO A 82 2.89 1.07 -16.90
CA PRO A 82 4.21 0.53 -17.14
C PRO A 82 4.34 -0.25 -18.46
N PHE A 83 3.22 -0.45 -19.17
CA PHE A 83 3.13 -1.28 -20.37
C PHE A 83 2.97 -0.48 -21.66
N GLY A 84 2.93 0.85 -21.57
CA GLY A 84 2.73 1.78 -22.67
C GLY A 84 1.41 2.54 -22.58
N ALA A 85 1.34 3.71 -23.23
CA ALA A 85 0.22 4.64 -23.12
C ALA A 85 -1.10 4.07 -23.66
N GLU A 86 -1.04 3.16 -24.63
CA GLU A 86 -2.20 2.55 -25.27
C GLU A 86 -2.86 1.43 -24.42
N GLN A 87 -2.16 0.95 -23.39
CA GLN A 87 -2.68 -0.10 -22.52
C GLN A 87 -3.41 0.49 -21.33
N LYS A 88 -4.47 -0.21 -20.90
CA LYS A 88 -5.22 0.16 -19.69
C LYS A 88 -4.33 0.14 -18.46
N CYS A 89 -4.45 1.18 -17.66
CA CYS A 89 -3.70 1.30 -16.42
C CYS A 89 -4.19 0.33 -15.35
N ASP A 90 -3.25 -0.18 -14.58
CA ASP A 90 -3.52 -1.11 -13.48
C ASP A 90 -3.98 -0.33 -12.24
N VAL A 91 -5.18 -0.60 -11.74
CA VAL A 91 -5.82 0.12 -10.63
C VAL A 91 -5.00 0.04 -9.35
N CYS A 92 -4.53 -1.15 -8.96
CA CYS A 92 -3.77 -1.30 -7.71
C CYS A 92 -2.37 -0.66 -7.80
N LEU A 93 -1.76 -0.65 -8.97
CA LEU A 93 -0.51 0.08 -9.22
C LEU A 93 -0.72 1.57 -9.00
N ASN A 94 -1.81 2.13 -9.56
CA ASN A 94 -2.10 3.56 -9.45
C ASN A 94 -2.48 3.97 -8.03
N GLY A 95 -3.16 3.11 -7.25
CA GLY A 95 -3.36 3.33 -5.82
C GLY A 95 -2.04 3.40 -5.04
N MET A 96 -1.13 2.46 -5.27
CA MET A 96 0.21 2.48 -4.66
C MET A 96 1.06 3.65 -5.15
N PHE A 97 0.94 4.03 -6.44
CA PHE A 97 1.61 5.21 -6.98
C PHE A 97 1.14 6.48 -6.28
N LEU A 98 -0.17 6.68 -6.18
CA LEU A 98 -0.75 7.81 -5.46
C LEU A 98 -0.25 7.88 -4.01
N ASN A 99 -0.13 6.73 -3.33
CA ASN A 99 0.38 6.62 -1.97
C ASN A 99 1.79 7.23 -1.84
N TYR A 100 2.79 6.71 -2.57
CA TYR A 100 4.13 7.25 -2.40
C TYR A 100 4.35 8.60 -3.10
N ALA A 101 3.67 8.90 -4.21
CA ALA A 101 3.79 10.18 -4.88
C ALA A 101 3.26 11.34 -4.01
N SER A 102 2.15 11.11 -3.28
CA SER A 102 1.63 12.06 -2.30
C SER A 102 2.60 12.26 -1.13
N TYR A 103 3.11 11.19 -0.56
CA TYR A 103 4.08 11.26 0.54
C TYR A 103 5.34 12.05 0.17
N PHE A 104 5.89 11.85 -1.04
CA PHE A 104 7.07 12.56 -1.52
C PHE A 104 6.75 13.96 -2.09
N GLY A 105 5.55 14.48 -1.88
CA GLY A 105 5.20 15.87 -2.16
C GLY A 105 5.19 16.24 -3.64
N MET A 106 4.68 15.35 -4.50
CA MET A 106 4.46 15.71 -5.90
C MET A 106 3.38 16.80 -6.00
N LYS A 107 3.51 17.70 -6.99
CA LYS A 107 2.51 18.75 -7.21
C LYS A 107 1.13 18.10 -7.44
N GLU A 108 0.08 18.68 -6.86
CA GLU A 108 -1.29 18.16 -6.99
C GLU A 108 -1.72 18.01 -8.46
N ASP A 109 -1.32 18.94 -9.31
CA ASP A 109 -1.61 18.88 -10.75
C ASP A 109 -1.06 17.61 -11.43
N ASN A 110 0.03 17.08 -10.95
CA ASN A 110 0.61 15.83 -11.46
C ASN A 110 -0.24 14.61 -11.08
N LEU A 111 -1.05 14.71 -10.02
CA LEU A 111 -1.83 13.62 -9.45
C LEU A 111 -3.30 13.63 -9.89
N LYS A 112 -3.83 14.76 -10.39
CA LYS A 112 -5.24 14.93 -10.74
C LYS A 112 -5.78 13.85 -11.67
N SER A 113 -5.10 13.56 -12.76
CA SER A 113 -5.55 12.55 -13.73
C SER A 113 -5.53 11.12 -13.17
N ILE A 114 -4.61 10.84 -12.22
CA ILE A 114 -4.55 9.55 -11.52
C ILE A 114 -5.78 9.39 -10.60
N ILE A 115 -6.18 10.48 -9.94
CA ILE A 115 -7.38 10.51 -9.11
C ILE A 115 -8.62 10.31 -9.97
N ASP A 116 -8.74 11.01 -11.10
CA ASP A 116 -9.86 10.85 -12.04
C ASP A 116 -9.94 9.41 -12.56
N PHE A 117 -8.80 8.83 -12.94
CA PHE A 117 -8.71 7.42 -13.33
C PHE A 117 -9.22 6.50 -12.21
N LEU A 118 -8.69 6.63 -10.97
CA LEU A 118 -9.11 5.77 -9.87
C LEU A 118 -10.61 5.91 -9.56
N LEU A 119 -11.15 7.12 -9.57
CA LEU A 119 -12.58 7.34 -9.33
C LEU A 119 -13.47 6.77 -10.45
N THR A 120 -12.97 6.73 -11.69
CA THR A 120 -13.68 6.09 -12.82
C THR A 120 -13.71 4.56 -12.67
N GLU A 121 -12.69 3.96 -12.05
CA GLU A 121 -12.56 2.50 -11.88
C GLU A 121 -13.28 1.97 -10.62
N ARG A 122 -14.06 2.81 -9.91
CA ARG A 122 -14.88 2.35 -8.77
C ARG A 122 -15.90 1.32 -9.23
N MET A 123 -16.04 0.26 -8.46
CA MET A 123 -16.98 -0.81 -8.72
C MET A 123 -18.30 -0.64 -7.93
N LYS A 124 -19.37 -1.24 -8.44
CA LYS A 124 -20.72 -1.11 -7.86
C LYS A 124 -20.84 -1.65 -6.42
N ASP A 125 -19.96 -2.57 -6.03
CA ASP A 125 -19.90 -3.14 -4.67
C ASP A 125 -19.00 -2.34 -3.72
N GLY A 126 -18.57 -1.15 -4.13
CA GLY A 126 -17.89 -0.15 -3.30
C GLY A 126 -16.37 -0.21 -3.30
N GLY A 127 -15.75 -1.27 -3.83
CA GLY A 127 -14.28 -1.39 -3.87
C GLY A 127 -13.70 -1.19 -5.27
N PHE A 128 -12.54 -1.84 -5.52
CA PHE A 128 -11.74 -1.73 -6.73
C PHE A 128 -11.22 -3.10 -7.19
N ASN A 129 -10.98 -3.25 -8.50
CA ASN A 129 -10.36 -4.46 -9.04
C ASN A 129 -9.46 -4.11 -10.24
N CYS A 130 -8.20 -4.57 -10.23
CA CYS A 130 -7.27 -4.40 -11.35
C CYS A 130 -7.72 -5.04 -12.66
N HIS A 131 -8.70 -5.92 -12.60
CA HIS A 131 -9.27 -6.60 -13.78
C HIS A 131 -10.60 -5.99 -14.26
N SER A 132 -11.07 -4.89 -13.65
CA SER A 132 -12.30 -4.22 -14.05
C SER A 132 -12.24 -3.76 -15.51
N ASN A 133 -11.17 -3.10 -15.88
CA ASN A 133 -10.98 -2.48 -17.18
C ASN A 133 -10.19 -3.33 -18.19
N THR A 134 -9.73 -4.53 -17.81
CA THR A 134 -8.98 -5.42 -18.71
C THR A 134 -9.74 -6.66 -19.12
N ILE A 135 -10.30 -7.42 -18.17
CA ILE A 135 -11.05 -8.65 -18.42
C ILE A 135 -12.50 -8.59 -17.94
N GLY A 136 -12.98 -7.40 -17.55
CA GLY A 136 -14.37 -7.17 -17.17
C GLY A 136 -14.77 -7.81 -15.84
N ALA A 137 -13.90 -7.78 -14.82
CA ALA A 137 -14.27 -8.25 -13.49
C ALA A 137 -15.49 -7.48 -12.96
N THR A 138 -16.45 -8.20 -12.38
CA THR A 138 -17.72 -7.64 -11.89
C THR A 138 -17.77 -7.44 -10.37
N HIS A 139 -16.74 -7.88 -9.66
CA HIS A 139 -16.62 -7.79 -8.21
C HIS A 139 -15.28 -7.20 -7.80
N SER A 140 -15.28 -6.43 -6.73
CA SER A 140 -14.07 -5.84 -6.15
C SER A 140 -13.10 -6.90 -5.60
N SER A 141 -11.83 -6.52 -5.57
CA SER A 141 -10.73 -7.30 -5.01
C SER A 141 -10.20 -6.63 -3.75
N VAL A 142 -10.11 -7.35 -2.64
CA VAL A 142 -9.49 -6.83 -1.41
C VAL A 142 -8.06 -6.34 -1.65
N HIS A 143 -7.32 -6.96 -2.60
CA HIS A 143 -5.96 -6.56 -2.96
C HIS A 143 -5.89 -5.19 -3.64
N SER A 144 -6.79 -4.93 -4.60
CA SER A 144 -6.84 -3.65 -5.30
C SER A 144 -7.41 -2.57 -4.40
N THR A 145 -8.47 -2.90 -3.66
CA THR A 145 -9.17 -1.97 -2.77
C THR A 145 -8.24 -1.42 -1.70
N ILE A 146 -7.47 -2.26 -0.99
CA ILE A 146 -6.55 -1.75 0.05
C ILE A 146 -5.46 -0.85 -0.53
N SER A 147 -4.97 -1.14 -1.74
CA SER A 147 -3.93 -0.32 -2.38
C SER A 147 -4.44 1.07 -2.75
N VAL A 148 -5.70 1.17 -3.20
CA VAL A 148 -6.35 2.46 -3.48
C VAL A 148 -6.66 3.21 -2.20
N LEU A 149 -7.19 2.52 -1.19
CA LEU A 149 -7.47 3.11 0.13
C LEU A 149 -6.23 3.75 0.76
N GLU A 150 -5.09 3.07 0.74
CA GLU A 150 -3.82 3.62 1.24
C GLU A 150 -3.36 4.85 0.43
N GLY A 151 -3.63 4.87 -0.88
CA GLY A 151 -3.34 6.00 -1.76
C GLY A 151 -4.22 7.22 -1.42
N ILE A 152 -5.52 7.02 -1.25
CA ILE A 152 -6.47 8.08 -0.87
C ILE A 152 -6.11 8.66 0.50
N LEU A 153 -5.82 7.79 1.47
CA LEU A 153 -5.46 8.22 2.82
C LEU A 153 -4.20 9.09 2.82
N GLU A 154 -3.15 8.67 2.10
CA GLU A 154 -1.90 9.42 2.04
C GLU A 154 -2.09 10.75 1.31
N PHE A 155 -2.85 10.78 0.21
CA PHE A 155 -3.21 12.00 -0.51
C PHE A 155 -3.89 13.01 0.42
N THR A 156 -4.88 12.56 1.19
CA THR A 156 -5.60 13.40 2.16
C THR A 156 -4.69 13.88 3.29
N LYS A 157 -3.85 12.98 3.86
CA LYS A 157 -2.91 13.33 4.94
C LYS A 157 -1.82 14.31 4.50
N SER A 158 -1.41 14.25 3.24
CA SER A 158 -0.45 15.19 2.66
C SER A 158 -1.05 16.57 2.35
N GLY A 159 -2.34 16.81 2.66
CA GLY A 159 -2.99 18.11 2.55
C GLY A 159 -3.56 18.46 1.17
N TYR A 160 -3.57 17.52 0.24
CA TYR A 160 -4.17 17.71 -1.07
C TYR A 160 -5.69 17.77 -1.01
N THR A 161 -6.31 18.48 -1.97
CA THR A 161 -7.73 18.82 -1.91
C THR A 161 -8.55 18.44 -3.15
N TYR A 162 -7.87 18.10 -4.26
CA TYR A 162 -8.55 17.78 -5.51
C TYR A 162 -9.53 16.61 -5.36
N ARG A 163 -10.79 16.85 -5.70
CA ARG A 163 -11.92 15.90 -5.60
C ARG A 163 -12.06 15.24 -4.23
N ARG A 164 -11.78 16.00 -3.16
CA ARG A 164 -11.74 15.48 -1.79
C ARG A 164 -13.02 14.77 -1.38
N GLU A 165 -14.18 15.34 -1.71
CA GLU A 165 -15.47 14.74 -1.36
C GLU A 165 -15.70 13.41 -2.09
N ASP A 166 -15.36 13.32 -3.37
CA ASP A 166 -15.45 12.08 -4.14
C ASP A 166 -14.53 11.00 -3.57
N LEU A 167 -13.31 11.39 -3.18
CA LEU A 167 -12.34 10.47 -2.55
C LEU A 167 -12.81 9.99 -1.18
N GLN A 168 -13.40 10.87 -0.36
CA GLN A 168 -13.98 10.49 0.94
C GLN A 168 -15.16 9.51 0.76
N ASN A 169 -16.00 9.72 -0.24
CA ASN A 169 -17.09 8.80 -0.57
C ASN A 169 -16.55 7.44 -1.03
N ALA A 170 -15.54 7.43 -1.91
CA ALA A 170 -14.89 6.21 -2.35
C ALA A 170 -14.21 5.46 -1.20
N GLU A 171 -13.54 6.17 -0.30
CA GLU A 171 -12.93 5.62 0.91
C GLU A 171 -13.97 4.96 1.81
N LYS A 172 -15.07 5.66 2.10
CA LYS A 172 -16.15 5.16 2.96
C LYS A 172 -16.77 3.88 2.39
N GLU A 173 -17.08 3.85 1.09
CA GLU A 173 -17.65 2.67 0.44
C GLU A 173 -16.66 1.50 0.40
N SER A 174 -15.38 1.79 0.19
CA SER A 174 -14.34 0.76 0.17
C SER A 174 -14.03 0.18 1.54
N ILE A 175 -14.13 0.97 2.60
CA ILE A 175 -14.07 0.48 3.98
C ILE A 175 -15.27 -0.43 4.25
N GLU A 176 -16.48 -0.02 3.85
CA GLU A 176 -17.68 -0.85 4.00
C GLU A 176 -17.55 -2.18 3.25
N PHE A 177 -17.02 -2.17 2.02
CA PHE A 177 -16.70 -3.39 1.27
C PHE A 177 -15.78 -4.32 2.06
N LEU A 178 -14.71 -3.83 2.69
CA LEU A 178 -13.82 -4.66 3.50
C LEU A 178 -14.51 -5.19 4.75
N LEU A 179 -15.34 -4.38 5.41
CA LEU A 179 -16.08 -4.78 6.61
C LEU A 179 -17.16 -5.84 6.31
N GLN A 180 -17.87 -5.75 5.18
CA GLN A 180 -18.81 -6.78 4.72
C GLN A 180 -18.15 -8.15 4.54
N HIS A 181 -16.85 -8.17 4.29
CA HIS A 181 -16.03 -9.37 4.18
C HIS A 181 -15.39 -9.77 5.52
N ASN A 182 -15.76 -9.17 6.65
CA ASN A 182 -15.11 -9.33 7.95
C ASN A 182 -13.58 -9.29 7.81
N LEU A 183 -13.09 -8.46 6.89
CA LEU A 183 -11.71 -8.27 6.44
C LEU A 183 -11.06 -9.48 5.74
N TYR A 184 -11.60 -10.69 5.82
CA TYR A 184 -10.95 -11.87 5.22
C TYR A 184 -11.91 -13.01 4.86
N LYS A 185 -13.22 -12.84 5.07
CA LYS A 185 -14.22 -13.87 4.82
C LYS A 185 -15.09 -13.52 3.60
N SER A 186 -15.54 -14.51 2.89
CA SER A 186 -16.58 -14.35 1.88
C SER A 186 -17.91 -13.96 2.55
N HIS A 187 -18.50 -12.85 2.14
CA HIS A 187 -19.82 -12.44 2.63
C HIS A 187 -20.94 -13.42 2.24
N LYS A 188 -20.71 -14.26 1.22
CA LYS A 188 -21.67 -15.26 0.76
C LYS A 188 -21.60 -16.56 1.54
N THR A 189 -20.41 -17.04 1.87
CA THR A 189 -20.21 -18.36 2.50
C THR A 189 -19.70 -18.29 3.94
N GLY A 190 -19.23 -17.13 4.40
CA GLY A 190 -18.57 -16.98 5.70
C GLY A 190 -17.16 -17.60 5.79
N GLU A 191 -16.71 -18.28 4.74
CA GLU A 191 -15.39 -18.93 4.71
C GLU A 191 -14.27 -17.96 4.38
N ILE A 192 -13.04 -18.35 4.68
CA ILE A 192 -11.84 -17.55 4.35
C ILE A 192 -11.70 -17.44 2.84
N ILE A 193 -11.66 -16.20 2.30
CA ILE A 193 -11.53 -15.93 0.87
C ILE A 193 -10.29 -16.62 0.28
N ASN A 194 -9.16 -16.51 0.96
CA ASN A 194 -7.91 -17.14 0.57
C ASN A 194 -6.99 -17.30 1.78
N LYS A 195 -6.44 -18.48 2.00
CA LYS A 195 -5.54 -18.78 3.14
C LYS A 195 -4.32 -17.85 3.21
N LYS A 196 -3.88 -17.26 2.09
CA LYS A 196 -2.73 -16.34 2.06
C LYS A 196 -3.04 -14.99 2.72
N ILE A 197 -4.30 -14.53 2.71
CA ILE A 197 -4.65 -13.23 3.28
C ILE A 197 -4.69 -13.21 4.81
N VAL A 198 -4.64 -14.37 5.44
CA VAL A 198 -4.49 -14.49 6.89
C VAL A 198 -3.03 -14.73 7.32
N MET A 199 -2.09 -14.77 6.39
CA MET A 199 -0.66 -14.92 6.66
C MET A 199 0.00 -13.54 6.65
N LEU A 200 0.68 -13.20 7.74
CA LEU A 200 1.35 -11.90 7.87
C LEU A 200 2.61 -11.84 7.02
N SER A 201 2.62 -10.95 6.04
CA SER A 201 3.74 -10.74 5.13
C SER A 201 4.47 -9.43 5.41
N TYR A 202 5.77 -9.39 5.16
CA TYR A 202 6.52 -8.15 5.12
C TYR A 202 7.69 -8.23 4.11
N PRO A 203 7.82 -7.24 3.20
CA PRO A 203 6.83 -6.21 2.85
C PRO A 203 5.56 -6.81 2.22
N SER A 204 4.41 -6.15 2.42
CA SER A 204 3.13 -6.62 1.88
C SER A 204 3.04 -6.52 0.34
N ARG A 205 3.83 -5.63 -0.27
CA ARG A 205 3.78 -5.35 -1.72
C ARG A 205 2.37 -4.90 -2.15
N TRP A 206 1.81 -5.49 -3.22
CA TRP A 206 0.41 -5.28 -3.61
C TRP A 206 -0.55 -6.25 -2.88
N LYS A 207 -0.02 -7.22 -2.13
CA LYS A 207 -0.83 -8.24 -1.48
C LYS A 207 -1.54 -7.70 -0.25
N TYR A 208 -2.79 -8.09 -0.13
CA TYR A 208 -3.60 -7.88 1.07
C TYR A 208 -3.30 -8.96 2.11
N ASP A 209 -3.29 -8.58 3.36
CA ASP A 209 -3.44 -9.46 4.51
C ASP A 209 -4.21 -8.74 5.64
N ILE A 210 -4.66 -9.50 6.63
CA ILE A 210 -5.48 -8.97 7.75
C ILE A 210 -4.78 -7.87 8.53
N LEU A 211 -3.46 -7.95 8.71
CA LEU A 211 -2.71 -6.92 9.42
C LEU A 211 -2.62 -5.63 8.60
N ARG A 212 -2.45 -5.74 7.27
CA ARG A 212 -2.48 -4.58 6.38
C ARG A 212 -3.82 -3.85 6.45
N ALA A 213 -4.92 -4.60 6.46
CA ALA A 213 -6.26 -4.03 6.57
C ALA A 213 -6.49 -3.34 7.92
N LEU A 214 -6.20 -4.03 9.02
CA LEU A 214 -6.36 -3.47 10.37
C LEU A 214 -5.45 -2.25 10.60
N ASP A 215 -4.20 -2.29 10.12
CA ASP A 215 -3.26 -1.17 10.21
C ASP A 215 -3.73 0.04 9.38
N TYR A 216 -4.33 -0.20 8.19
CA TYR A 216 -5.00 0.85 7.43
C TYR A 216 -6.16 1.47 8.23
N LEU A 217 -7.08 0.65 8.75
CA LEU A 217 -8.26 1.12 9.47
C LEU A 217 -7.91 1.95 10.70
N GLN A 218 -6.91 1.52 11.49
CA GLN A 218 -6.44 2.32 12.63
C GLN A 218 -5.80 3.63 12.17
N ASN A 219 -5.01 3.60 11.08
CA ASN A 219 -4.31 4.77 10.54
C ASN A 219 -5.28 5.80 9.91
N ALA A 220 -6.38 5.34 9.33
CA ALA A 220 -7.48 6.15 8.82
C ALA A 220 -8.42 6.68 9.94
N GLY A 221 -8.18 6.33 11.20
CA GLY A 221 -9.00 6.79 12.32
C GLY A 221 -10.38 6.14 12.38
N VAL A 222 -10.58 5.01 11.71
CA VAL A 222 -11.86 4.29 11.74
C VAL A 222 -12.18 3.86 13.17
N ARG A 223 -13.45 3.97 13.54
CA ARG A 223 -13.93 3.45 14.84
C ARG A 223 -14.02 1.94 14.81
N TYR A 224 -13.90 1.31 15.98
CA TYR A 224 -14.13 -0.13 16.10
C TYR A 224 -15.51 -0.50 15.53
N ASP A 225 -15.53 -1.55 14.72
CA ASP A 225 -16.74 -2.20 14.19
C ASP A 225 -16.69 -3.69 14.55
N PRO A 226 -17.80 -4.29 15.06
CA PRO A 226 -17.81 -5.71 15.45
C PRO A 226 -17.36 -6.67 14.35
N ARG A 227 -17.50 -6.30 13.10
CA ARG A 227 -17.03 -7.08 11.93
C ARG A 227 -15.51 -7.21 11.84
N MET A 228 -14.74 -6.40 12.59
CA MET A 228 -13.28 -6.54 12.72
C MET A 228 -12.85 -7.59 13.73
N GLN A 229 -13.75 -8.02 14.64
CA GLN A 229 -13.40 -8.81 15.82
C GLN A 229 -12.67 -10.11 15.45
N ASP A 230 -13.17 -10.86 14.49
CA ASP A 230 -12.55 -12.12 14.06
C ASP A 230 -11.11 -11.94 13.57
N ALA A 231 -10.83 -10.82 12.87
CA ALA A 231 -9.50 -10.49 12.37
C ALA A 231 -8.57 -10.05 13.51
N LEU A 232 -9.08 -9.30 14.50
CA LEU A 232 -8.34 -8.92 15.70
C LEU A 232 -7.98 -10.15 16.55
N ASP A 233 -8.92 -11.07 16.76
CA ASP A 233 -8.69 -12.32 17.49
C ASP A 233 -7.65 -13.19 16.76
N LEU A 234 -7.73 -13.26 15.44
CA LEU A 234 -6.76 -13.98 14.65
C LEU A 234 -5.38 -13.32 14.73
N LEU A 235 -5.30 -12.00 14.72
CA LEU A 235 -4.04 -11.26 14.92
C LEU A 235 -3.44 -11.57 16.30
N LYS A 236 -4.25 -11.54 17.39
CA LYS A 236 -3.80 -11.88 18.74
C LYS A 236 -3.26 -13.31 18.83
N LYS A 237 -3.94 -14.28 18.21
CA LYS A 237 -3.50 -15.70 18.16
C LYS A 237 -2.15 -15.89 17.46
N LYS A 238 -1.75 -14.98 16.58
CA LYS A 238 -0.45 -15.02 15.87
C LYS A 238 0.72 -14.46 16.68
N ARG A 239 0.46 -13.90 17.85
CA ARG A 239 1.50 -13.38 18.72
C ARG A 239 2.38 -14.51 19.23
N LEU A 240 3.70 -14.35 19.09
CA LEU A 240 4.70 -15.28 19.59
C LEU A 240 4.82 -15.19 21.11
N LYS A 241 5.46 -16.19 21.72
CA LYS A 241 5.68 -16.24 23.19
C LYS A 241 6.49 -15.05 23.72
N ASP A 242 7.35 -14.46 22.89
CA ASP A 242 8.16 -13.28 23.22
C ASP A 242 7.41 -11.95 23.04
N GLY A 243 6.13 -12.01 22.70
CA GLY A 243 5.26 -10.84 22.54
C GLY A 243 5.29 -10.19 21.16
N ARG A 244 6.11 -10.69 20.22
CA ARG A 244 6.23 -10.19 18.84
C ARG A 244 5.35 -10.94 17.86
N TRP A 245 5.26 -10.45 16.62
CA TRP A 245 4.56 -11.12 15.51
C TRP A 245 5.55 -11.57 14.45
N PRO A 246 5.32 -12.76 13.82
CA PRO A 246 6.24 -13.30 12.81
C PRO A 246 6.04 -12.68 11.43
N VAL A 247 7.04 -12.83 10.55
CA VAL A 247 6.81 -12.89 9.10
C VAL A 247 6.42 -14.32 8.76
N GLN A 248 5.16 -14.54 8.33
CA GLN A 248 4.66 -15.89 8.03
C GLN A 248 4.82 -16.26 6.56
N ALA A 249 4.88 -15.28 5.66
CA ALA A 249 5.01 -15.50 4.23
C ALA A 249 5.93 -14.47 3.58
N LYS A 250 6.71 -14.94 2.61
CA LYS A 250 7.50 -14.12 1.70
C LYS A 250 6.91 -14.23 0.30
N HIS A 251 6.81 -13.11 -0.39
CA HIS A 251 6.35 -13.13 -1.77
C HIS A 251 7.49 -13.56 -2.69
N PRO A 252 7.28 -14.58 -3.55
CA PRO A 252 8.33 -15.07 -4.46
C PRO A 252 8.69 -13.97 -5.47
N GLY A 253 9.97 -13.92 -5.84
CA GLY A 253 10.53 -12.97 -6.79
C GLY A 253 11.89 -12.45 -6.36
N GLN A 254 12.57 -11.76 -7.27
CA GLN A 254 13.86 -11.15 -7.00
C GLN A 254 13.69 -9.94 -6.07
N THR A 255 14.48 -9.86 -5.01
CA THR A 255 14.54 -8.72 -4.07
C THR A 255 15.93 -8.11 -4.08
N HIS A 256 16.06 -6.83 -3.75
CA HIS A 256 17.37 -6.20 -3.57
C HIS A 256 18.14 -6.88 -2.41
N PHE A 257 17.44 -7.16 -1.34
CA PHE A 257 17.90 -7.89 -0.16
C PHE A 257 16.69 -8.31 0.68
N ASP A 258 16.89 -9.20 1.62
CA ASP A 258 15.88 -9.58 2.58
C ASP A 258 15.90 -8.63 3.77
N MET A 259 14.82 -7.86 3.97
CA MET A 259 14.66 -7.02 5.14
C MET A 259 14.37 -7.84 6.40
N GLU A 260 13.54 -8.88 6.27
CA GLU A 260 13.17 -9.81 7.32
C GLU A 260 13.02 -11.21 6.76
N GLN A 261 13.21 -12.24 7.57
CA GLN A 261 13.14 -13.64 7.15
C GLN A 261 11.80 -14.26 7.53
N ALA A 262 11.23 -15.05 6.62
CA ALA A 262 10.02 -15.81 6.91
C ALA A 262 10.29 -16.87 7.99
N GLY A 263 9.40 -16.96 8.96
CA GLY A 263 9.53 -17.80 10.17
C GLY A 263 10.01 -17.03 11.39
N ASP A 264 10.73 -15.93 11.21
CA ASP A 264 11.28 -15.13 12.31
C ASP A 264 10.28 -14.08 12.84
N ALA A 265 10.54 -13.60 14.04
CA ALA A 265 9.84 -12.46 14.62
C ALA A 265 10.15 -11.18 13.82
N SER A 266 9.10 -10.48 13.40
CA SER A 266 9.17 -9.27 12.61
C SER A 266 9.11 -8.02 13.47
N ARG A 267 10.03 -7.08 13.27
CA ARG A 267 9.94 -5.74 13.88
C ARG A 267 8.76 -4.95 13.31
N TRP A 268 8.54 -5.06 12.01
CA TRP A 268 7.52 -4.30 11.30
C TRP A 268 6.11 -4.82 11.56
N ASN A 269 5.89 -6.12 11.47
CA ASN A 269 4.60 -6.69 11.81
C ASN A 269 4.28 -6.49 13.30
N THR A 270 5.30 -6.54 14.18
CA THR A 270 5.12 -6.24 15.60
C THR A 270 4.70 -4.80 15.83
N LEU A 271 5.39 -3.82 15.21
CA LEU A 271 5.01 -2.40 15.33
C LEU A 271 3.58 -2.15 14.85
N ARG A 272 3.22 -2.70 13.69
CA ARG A 272 1.87 -2.56 13.10
C ARG A 272 0.80 -3.22 13.97
N ALA A 273 1.06 -4.43 14.45
CA ALA A 273 0.14 -5.14 15.33
C ALA A 273 -0.08 -4.41 16.66
N LEU A 274 0.98 -3.86 17.25
CA LEU A 274 0.87 -3.06 18.48
C LEU A 274 0.03 -1.80 18.27
N ARG A 275 0.20 -1.08 17.16
CA ARG A 275 -0.64 0.10 16.83
C ARG A 275 -2.11 -0.28 16.68
N VAL A 276 -2.38 -1.40 15.99
CA VAL A 276 -3.73 -1.93 15.80
C VAL A 276 -4.38 -2.26 17.15
N LEU A 277 -3.68 -3.02 18.00
CA LEU A 277 -4.22 -3.41 19.31
C LEU A 277 -4.37 -2.21 20.25
N GLN A 278 -3.44 -1.26 20.25
CA GLN A 278 -3.59 -0.01 21.00
C GLN A 278 -4.84 0.77 20.60
N ARG A 279 -5.29 0.67 19.35
CA ARG A 279 -6.47 1.39 18.85
C ARG A 279 -7.79 0.68 19.08
N PHE A 280 -7.79 -0.65 19.01
CA PHE A 280 -9.02 -1.45 18.94
C PHE A 280 -9.20 -2.44 20.10
N ASP A 281 -8.26 -2.53 21.04
CA ASP A 281 -8.30 -3.47 22.15
C ASP A 281 -8.62 -2.81 23.50
N ASP A 282 -8.78 -1.48 23.50
CA ASP A 282 -9.31 -0.68 24.60
C ASP A 282 -10.85 -0.57 24.44
#